data_560f83302c44e1faf46baec2e2c78456
#
_entry.id   560f83302c44e1faf46baec2e2c78456
#
_cell.length_a   1.000
_cell.length_b   1.000
_cell.length_c   1.000
_cell.angle_alpha   90.00
_cell.angle_beta   90.00
_cell.angle_gamma   90.00
#
_symmetry.space_group_name_H-M   'P 1'
#
loop_
_entity.id
_entity.type
_entity.pdbx_description
1 polymer ?
#
loop_
_entity_poly.entity_id
_entity_poly.type
_entity_poly.pdbx_seq_one_letter_code
_entity_poly.pdbx_strand_id
1 'polypeptide(L)'
;MQETRLWDADREVTRSMRSKELAHDYRYFPDPDLLPLIVNREWIDAVRAVLPELPAERRERLMQEYSLPAYDAEVLTTRKDVADYYEAVVRACPSDPKAISNWVMDSVLRVIKDEKLDTGLKITTWPCPPEHLGALVGLIDEGKISGKIAKTVFDEMRRSGKAPAAIVTEQGLIQVSDEGALAAPIDQVLAANPEKVAEYRAGRDKLLQFFVGQVMRATHGKANPRMLNDLLRKKLSAISH
;
A
#
# COMPACT_ATOMS: atom_id res chain seq x y z
N MET A 1 -22.89 -20.36 25.59
CA MET A 1 -24.30 -20.73 25.85
C MET A 1 -25.14 -20.34 24.65
N GLN A 2 -25.76 -21.26 23.96
CA GLN A 2 -26.59 -21.00 22.80
C GLN A 2 -28.05 -20.78 23.22
N GLU A 3 -28.61 -19.62 22.91
CA GLU A 3 -29.98 -19.27 23.29
C GLU A 3 -30.68 -18.46 22.20
N THR A 4 -31.99 -18.55 22.16
CA THR A 4 -32.80 -17.64 21.35
C THR A 4 -33.07 -16.38 22.16
N ARG A 5 -32.82 -15.20 21.60
CA ARG A 5 -33.07 -13.92 22.23
C ARG A 5 -34.07 -13.10 21.44
N LEU A 6 -34.96 -12.43 22.14
CA LEU A 6 -35.87 -11.44 21.58
C LEU A 6 -35.27 -10.06 21.72
N TRP A 7 -35.26 -9.29 20.64
CA TRP A 7 -34.93 -7.87 20.68
C TRP A 7 -36.17 -7.06 21.11
N ASP A 8 -36.02 -6.26 22.14
CA ASP A 8 -37.02 -5.30 22.64
C ASP A 8 -36.60 -3.91 22.13
N ALA A 9 -37.28 -3.42 21.09
CA ALA A 9 -36.94 -2.17 20.41
C ALA A 9 -37.20 -0.93 21.29
N ASP A 10 -38.19 -1.00 22.21
CA ASP A 10 -38.55 0.13 23.07
C ASP A 10 -37.53 0.34 24.19
N ARG A 11 -36.88 -0.73 24.60
CA ARG A 11 -35.87 -0.72 25.68
C ARG A 11 -34.44 -0.88 25.19
N GLU A 12 -34.26 -1.12 23.88
CA GLU A 12 -32.96 -1.37 23.25
C GLU A 12 -32.13 -2.48 23.93
N VAL A 13 -32.82 -3.55 24.38
CA VAL A 13 -32.18 -4.70 25.05
C VAL A 13 -32.61 -6.02 24.46
N THR A 14 -31.76 -7.04 24.57
CA THR A 14 -32.15 -8.41 24.24
C THR A 14 -32.59 -9.15 25.49
N ARG A 15 -33.69 -9.91 25.39
CA ARG A 15 -34.16 -10.82 26.45
C ARG A 15 -33.98 -12.25 26.00
N SER A 16 -33.48 -13.11 26.90
CA SER A 16 -33.46 -14.55 26.65
C SER A 16 -34.86 -15.08 26.57
N MET A 17 -35.19 -15.81 25.51
CA MET A 17 -36.47 -16.50 25.35
C MET A 17 -36.35 -18.01 25.67
N ARG A 18 -35.28 -18.65 25.14
CA ARG A 18 -35.13 -20.10 25.21
C ARG A 18 -33.65 -20.46 25.14
N SER A 19 -33.21 -21.27 26.08
CA SER A 19 -31.89 -21.90 26.02
C SER A 19 -31.92 -23.08 25.06
N LYS A 20 -30.92 -23.18 24.17
CA LYS A 20 -30.74 -24.27 23.22
C LYS A 20 -29.69 -25.29 23.68
N GLU A 21 -29.30 -25.29 24.94
CA GLU A 21 -28.24 -26.17 25.46
C GLU A 21 -28.68 -27.59 25.74
N LEU A 22 -30.00 -27.82 25.89
CA LEU A 22 -30.49 -29.17 26.17
C LEU A 22 -30.71 -29.94 24.87
N ALA A 23 -29.96 -31.01 24.70
CA ALA A 23 -30.03 -31.90 23.52
C ALA A 23 -31.46 -32.41 23.23
N HIS A 24 -32.33 -32.48 24.25
CA HIS A 24 -33.73 -32.88 24.14
C HIS A 24 -34.56 -31.97 23.22
N ASP A 25 -34.13 -30.72 23.02
CA ASP A 25 -34.88 -29.75 22.22
C ASP A 25 -34.72 -30.00 20.71
N TYR A 26 -33.61 -30.59 20.30
CA TYR A 26 -33.29 -30.87 18.90
C TYR A 26 -33.39 -32.38 18.56
N ARG A 27 -33.71 -33.22 19.52
CA ARG A 27 -33.79 -34.68 19.32
C ARG A 27 -32.53 -35.24 18.68
N TYR A 28 -31.33 -34.81 19.11
CA TYR A 28 -30.08 -35.40 18.68
C TYR A 28 -30.02 -36.86 19.12
N PHE A 29 -29.98 -37.76 18.16
CA PHE A 29 -29.75 -39.19 18.36
C PHE A 29 -28.80 -39.66 17.25
N PRO A 30 -28.03 -40.73 17.52
CA PRO A 30 -27.17 -41.32 16.51
C PRO A 30 -28.00 -41.80 15.32
N ASP A 31 -27.55 -41.47 14.12
CA ASP A 31 -28.13 -42.00 12.91
C ASP A 31 -27.70 -43.46 12.76
N PRO A 32 -28.65 -44.42 12.65
CA PRO A 32 -28.31 -45.86 12.59
C PRO A 32 -27.55 -46.22 11.31
N ASP A 33 -27.65 -45.41 10.25
CA ASP A 33 -26.99 -45.65 8.98
C ASP A 33 -25.56 -45.05 8.92
N LEU A 34 -25.16 -44.29 9.95
CA LEU A 34 -23.83 -43.69 10.04
C LEU A 34 -22.98 -44.44 11.07
N LEU A 35 -21.83 -44.90 10.63
CA LEU A 35 -20.84 -45.48 11.52
C LEU A 35 -20.22 -44.40 12.43
N PRO A 36 -19.88 -44.72 13.69
CA PRO A 36 -19.18 -43.79 14.56
C PRO A 36 -17.85 -43.32 13.95
N LEU A 37 -17.67 -42.03 13.83
CA LEU A 37 -16.42 -41.44 13.41
C LEU A 37 -15.46 -41.36 14.61
N ILE A 38 -14.39 -42.12 14.59
CA ILE A 38 -13.36 -42.11 15.63
C ILE A 38 -12.24 -41.16 15.17
N VAL A 39 -12.17 -40.00 15.80
CA VAL A 39 -11.08 -39.03 15.57
C VAL A 39 -10.00 -39.25 16.61
N ASN A 40 -8.92 -39.90 16.20
CA ASN A 40 -7.76 -40.15 17.08
C ASN A 40 -6.78 -38.95 17.08
N ARG A 41 -5.82 -38.99 18.01
CA ARG A 41 -4.86 -37.91 18.20
C ARG A 41 -3.94 -37.75 16.99
N GLU A 42 -3.52 -38.86 16.41
CA GLU A 42 -2.63 -38.88 15.24
C GLU A 42 -3.28 -38.17 14.03
N TRP A 43 -4.58 -38.39 13.83
CA TRP A 43 -5.31 -37.69 12.75
C TRP A 43 -5.41 -36.19 13.00
N ILE A 44 -5.71 -35.79 14.24
CA ILE A 44 -5.73 -34.36 14.62
C ILE A 44 -4.37 -33.73 14.38
N ASP A 45 -3.30 -34.37 14.79
CA ASP A 45 -1.94 -33.82 14.65
C ASP A 45 -1.50 -33.79 13.18
N ALA A 46 -1.87 -34.79 12.38
CA ALA A 46 -1.65 -34.79 10.94
C ALA A 46 -2.37 -33.63 10.23
N VAL A 47 -3.62 -33.33 10.60
CA VAL A 47 -4.37 -32.21 10.07
C VAL A 47 -3.73 -30.89 10.49
N ARG A 48 -3.33 -30.76 11.77
CA ARG A 48 -2.64 -29.55 12.25
C ARG A 48 -1.34 -29.26 11.48
N ALA A 49 -0.59 -30.31 11.16
CA ALA A 49 0.68 -30.17 10.44
C ALA A 49 0.53 -29.63 9.02
N VAL A 50 -0.64 -29.78 8.41
CA VAL A 50 -0.92 -29.32 7.04
C VAL A 50 -1.84 -28.09 6.98
N LEU A 51 -2.32 -27.62 8.12
CA LEU A 51 -3.13 -26.41 8.17
C LEU A 51 -2.32 -25.22 7.69
N PRO A 52 -2.85 -24.41 6.75
CA PRO A 52 -2.23 -23.15 6.39
C PRO A 52 -2.31 -22.18 7.57
N GLU A 53 -1.40 -21.23 7.60
CA GLU A 53 -1.44 -20.11 8.55
C GLU A 53 -2.81 -19.43 8.54
N LEU A 54 -3.42 -19.27 9.71
CA LEU A 54 -4.73 -18.65 9.86
C LEU A 54 -4.64 -17.12 9.73
N PRO A 55 -5.71 -16.42 9.28
CA PRO A 55 -5.69 -14.97 9.10
C PRO A 55 -5.27 -14.18 10.34
N ALA A 56 -5.67 -14.63 11.54
CA ALA A 56 -5.31 -13.98 12.80
C ALA A 56 -3.80 -14.11 13.09
N GLU A 57 -3.25 -15.31 12.93
CA GLU A 57 -1.81 -15.59 13.11
C GLU A 57 -0.99 -14.80 12.08
N ARG A 58 -1.44 -14.79 10.83
CA ARG A 58 -0.78 -14.04 9.76
C ARG A 58 -0.78 -12.54 10.04
N ARG A 59 -1.89 -11.98 10.54
CA ARG A 59 -1.97 -10.57 10.92
C ARG A 59 -0.94 -10.23 12.00
N GLU A 60 -0.86 -11.04 13.06
CA GLU A 60 0.12 -10.84 14.12
C GLU A 60 1.55 -10.96 13.60
N ARG A 61 1.84 -11.93 12.75
CA ARG A 61 3.15 -12.09 12.12
C ARG A 61 3.52 -10.90 11.25
N LEU A 62 2.60 -10.39 10.40
CA LEU A 62 2.86 -9.20 9.58
C LEU A 62 3.18 -7.96 10.43
N MET A 63 2.52 -7.80 11.58
CA MET A 63 2.81 -6.71 12.52
C MET A 63 4.19 -6.87 13.16
N GLN A 64 4.58 -8.09 13.53
CA GLN A 64 5.86 -8.36 14.20
C GLN A 64 7.03 -8.36 13.22
N GLU A 65 6.91 -9.05 12.10
CA GLU A 65 7.99 -9.26 11.13
C GLU A 65 8.26 -8.00 10.28
N TYR A 66 7.19 -7.32 9.83
CA TYR A 66 7.29 -6.16 8.95
C TYR A 66 6.99 -4.84 9.63
N SER A 67 6.78 -4.83 10.95
CA SER A 67 6.45 -3.63 11.73
C SER A 67 5.25 -2.86 11.18
N LEU A 68 4.26 -3.57 10.62
CA LEU A 68 3.07 -2.94 10.07
C LEU A 68 2.13 -2.45 11.18
N PRO A 69 1.44 -1.31 10.98
CA PRO A 69 0.32 -0.92 11.82
C PRO A 69 -0.79 -1.98 11.80
N ALA A 70 -1.51 -2.12 12.91
CA ALA A 70 -2.59 -3.11 13.04
C ALA A 70 -3.65 -2.99 11.93
N TYR A 71 -4.00 -1.75 11.55
CA TYR A 71 -4.93 -1.48 10.47
C TYR A 71 -4.45 -2.04 9.12
N ASP A 72 -3.18 -1.80 8.77
CA ASP A 72 -2.60 -2.30 7.52
C ASP A 72 -2.62 -3.83 7.47
N ALA A 73 -2.16 -4.46 8.56
CA ALA A 73 -2.13 -5.92 8.67
C ALA A 73 -3.54 -6.52 8.60
N GLU A 74 -4.54 -5.86 9.20
CA GLU A 74 -5.94 -6.29 9.11
C GLU A 74 -6.46 -6.21 7.66
N VAL A 75 -6.27 -5.08 6.98
CA VAL A 75 -6.72 -4.91 5.59
C VAL A 75 -6.05 -5.92 4.66
N LEU A 76 -4.74 -6.11 4.77
CA LEU A 76 -3.98 -7.05 3.94
C LEU A 76 -4.41 -8.50 4.15
N THR A 77 -4.79 -8.89 5.38
CA THR A 77 -5.17 -10.26 5.71
C THR A 77 -6.66 -10.57 5.53
N THR A 78 -7.47 -9.58 5.13
CA THR A 78 -8.89 -9.79 4.80
C THR A 78 -9.07 -10.81 3.68
N ARG A 79 -8.12 -10.89 2.75
CA ARG A 79 -8.09 -11.84 1.63
C ARG A 79 -6.73 -12.52 1.57
N LYS A 80 -6.75 -13.85 1.49
CA LYS A 80 -5.53 -14.65 1.41
C LYS A 80 -4.65 -14.27 0.22
N ASP A 81 -5.24 -14.09 -0.95
CA ASP A 81 -4.54 -13.76 -2.19
C ASP A 81 -3.87 -12.39 -2.15
N VAL A 82 -4.47 -11.40 -1.47
CA VAL A 82 -3.89 -10.07 -1.25
C VAL A 82 -2.68 -10.17 -0.32
N ALA A 83 -2.80 -10.92 0.78
CA ALA A 83 -1.70 -11.14 1.70
C ALA A 83 -0.55 -11.89 1.03
N ASP A 84 -0.85 -12.93 0.24
CA ASP A 84 0.15 -13.68 -0.53
C ASP A 84 0.89 -12.77 -1.53
N TYR A 85 0.15 -11.88 -2.21
CA TYR A 85 0.73 -10.90 -3.13
C TYR A 85 1.63 -9.89 -2.40
N TYR A 86 1.16 -9.32 -1.29
CA TYR A 86 1.95 -8.40 -0.48
C TYR A 86 3.30 -9.01 -0.07
N GLU A 87 3.28 -10.20 0.51
CA GLU A 87 4.51 -10.88 0.93
C GLU A 87 5.41 -11.26 -0.24
N ALA A 88 4.84 -11.58 -1.41
CA ALA A 88 5.62 -11.82 -2.62
C ALA A 88 6.35 -10.55 -3.08
N VAL A 89 5.68 -9.37 -2.99
CA VAL A 89 6.31 -8.07 -3.28
C VAL A 89 7.44 -7.76 -2.31
N VAL A 90 7.21 -7.96 -0.99
CA VAL A 90 8.24 -7.72 0.04
C VAL A 90 9.45 -8.62 -0.18
N ARG A 91 9.24 -9.90 -0.55
CA ARG A 91 10.36 -10.81 -0.87
C ARG A 91 11.12 -10.42 -2.13
N ALA A 92 10.43 -9.89 -3.13
CA ALA A 92 11.05 -9.45 -4.38
C ALA A 92 11.86 -8.15 -4.23
N CYS A 93 11.45 -7.28 -3.31
CA CYS A 93 12.12 -6.02 -3.04
C CYS A 93 12.11 -5.76 -1.53
N PRO A 94 13.24 -5.95 -0.83
CA PRO A 94 13.35 -5.72 0.61
C PRO A 94 13.39 -4.23 0.98
N SER A 95 12.72 -3.37 0.20
CA SER A 95 12.48 -1.96 0.52
C SER A 95 11.58 -1.83 1.75
N ASP A 96 11.11 -0.62 2.06
CA ASP A 96 10.21 -0.37 3.18
C ASP A 96 8.89 -1.18 3.06
N PRO A 97 8.64 -2.21 3.90
CA PRO A 97 7.42 -2.99 3.89
C PRO A 97 6.15 -2.13 4.06
N LYS A 98 6.26 -1.01 4.77
CA LYS A 98 5.16 -0.06 4.95
C LYS A 98 4.83 0.68 3.65
N ALA A 99 5.83 1.08 2.87
CA ALA A 99 5.61 1.67 1.55
C ALA A 99 4.91 0.67 0.61
N ILE A 100 5.34 -0.59 0.64
CA ILE A 100 4.70 -1.68 -0.13
C ILE A 100 3.25 -1.88 0.30
N SER A 101 2.95 -1.89 1.64
CA SER A 101 1.59 -2.02 2.13
C SER A 101 0.68 -0.90 1.61
N ASN A 102 1.15 0.34 1.62
CA ASN A 102 0.43 1.48 1.06
C ASN A 102 0.12 1.29 -0.43
N TRP A 103 1.09 0.83 -1.22
CA TRP A 103 0.89 0.56 -2.65
C TRP A 103 -0.15 -0.53 -2.90
N VAL A 104 -0.09 -1.61 -2.12
CA VAL A 104 -1.08 -2.70 -2.24
C VAL A 104 -2.46 -2.20 -1.87
N MET A 105 -2.60 -1.48 -0.75
CA MET A 105 -3.90 -0.98 -0.29
C MET A 105 -4.48 0.10 -1.21
N ASP A 106 -3.67 1.09 -1.62
CA ASP A 106 -4.17 2.23 -2.39
C ASP A 106 -4.32 1.93 -3.87
N SER A 107 -3.42 1.14 -4.45
CA SER A 107 -3.37 0.95 -5.90
C SER A 107 -3.90 -0.42 -6.32
N VAL A 108 -3.43 -1.50 -5.71
CA VAL A 108 -3.85 -2.86 -6.09
C VAL A 108 -5.29 -3.14 -5.69
N LEU A 109 -5.67 -2.88 -4.42
CA LEU A 109 -7.05 -3.11 -3.96
C LEU A 109 -8.06 -2.20 -4.67
N ARG A 110 -7.68 -0.95 -4.99
CA ARG A 110 -8.53 -0.06 -5.78
C ARG A 110 -8.84 -0.67 -7.13
N VAL A 111 -7.85 -1.18 -7.84
CA VAL A 111 -8.05 -1.80 -9.14
C VAL A 111 -8.93 -3.04 -9.05
N ILE A 112 -8.68 -3.90 -8.05
CA ILE A 112 -9.51 -5.09 -7.81
C ILE A 112 -10.98 -4.69 -7.65
N LYS A 113 -11.24 -3.61 -6.91
CA LYS A 113 -12.59 -3.08 -6.67
C LYS A 113 -13.20 -2.48 -7.93
N ASP A 114 -12.43 -1.63 -8.64
CA ASP A 114 -12.92 -0.89 -9.82
C ASP A 114 -13.23 -1.84 -11.00
N GLU A 115 -12.41 -2.85 -11.19
CA GLU A 115 -12.55 -3.83 -12.27
C GLU A 115 -13.43 -5.04 -11.87
N LYS A 116 -14.01 -5.03 -10.67
CA LYS A 116 -14.84 -6.12 -10.12
C LYS A 116 -14.19 -7.49 -10.23
N LEU A 117 -12.90 -7.54 -9.93
CA LEU A 117 -12.10 -8.78 -9.96
C LEU A 117 -12.38 -9.62 -8.70
N ASP A 118 -13.66 -9.90 -8.42
CA ASP A 118 -14.12 -10.61 -7.21
C ASP A 118 -13.71 -12.09 -7.15
N THR A 119 -13.16 -12.62 -8.23
CA THR A 119 -12.89 -14.06 -8.35
C THR A 119 -11.50 -14.48 -7.87
N GLY A 120 -10.85 -13.66 -7.07
CA GLY A 120 -9.52 -13.92 -6.51
C GLY A 120 -8.39 -13.35 -7.35
N LEU A 121 -7.47 -12.66 -6.68
CA LEU A 121 -6.24 -12.15 -7.27
C LEU A 121 -5.30 -13.34 -7.52
N LYS A 122 -5.40 -13.94 -8.67
CA LYS A 122 -4.41 -14.96 -9.04
C LYS A 122 -3.11 -14.22 -9.37
N ILE A 123 -2.12 -14.36 -8.51
CA ILE A 123 -0.77 -13.78 -8.70
C ILE A 123 -0.22 -14.09 -10.10
N THR A 124 -0.53 -15.28 -10.62
CA THR A 124 -0.11 -15.74 -11.96
C THR A 124 -0.81 -15.05 -13.13
N THR A 125 -1.97 -14.44 -12.92
CA THR A 125 -2.77 -13.77 -13.98
C THR A 125 -2.92 -12.27 -13.75
N TRP A 126 -2.38 -11.76 -12.64
CA TRP A 126 -2.40 -10.35 -12.34
C TRP A 126 -1.48 -9.57 -13.29
N PRO A 127 -1.96 -8.48 -13.91
CA PRO A 127 -1.18 -7.73 -14.89
C PRO A 127 0.10 -7.08 -14.34
N CYS A 128 0.25 -6.97 -13.02
CA CYS A 128 1.42 -6.44 -12.37
C CYS A 128 2.03 -7.50 -11.43
N PRO A 129 3.02 -8.26 -11.89
CA PRO A 129 3.73 -9.25 -11.08
C PRO A 129 4.35 -8.60 -9.81
N PRO A 130 4.51 -9.35 -8.71
CA PRO A 130 5.11 -8.84 -7.47
C PRO A 130 6.47 -8.17 -7.68
N GLU A 131 7.30 -8.76 -8.56
CA GLU A 131 8.63 -8.26 -8.89
C GLU A 131 8.57 -6.87 -9.55
N HIS A 132 7.55 -6.62 -10.39
CA HIS A 132 7.36 -5.33 -11.02
C HIS A 132 6.90 -4.27 -10.03
N LEU A 133 5.99 -4.60 -9.10
CA LEU A 133 5.59 -3.66 -8.06
C LEU A 133 6.75 -3.36 -7.12
N GLY A 134 7.50 -4.38 -6.72
CA GLY A 134 8.71 -4.21 -5.91
C GLY A 134 9.74 -3.31 -6.59
N ALA A 135 10.03 -3.55 -7.87
CA ALA A 135 10.94 -2.72 -8.64
C ALA A 135 10.45 -1.26 -8.77
N LEU A 136 9.13 -1.04 -8.90
CA LEU A 136 8.54 0.30 -8.91
C LEU A 136 8.77 1.04 -7.59
N VAL A 137 8.55 0.37 -6.45
CA VAL A 137 8.82 0.93 -5.12
C VAL A 137 10.31 1.24 -4.96
N GLY A 138 11.19 0.33 -5.39
CA GLY A 138 12.63 0.54 -5.39
C GLY A 138 13.05 1.80 -6.16
N LEU A 139 12.47 2.07 -7.33
CA LEU A 139 12.73 3.30 -8.10
C LEU A 139 12.32 4.57 -7.36
N ILE A 140 11.29 4.50 -6.51
CA ILE A 140 10.86 5.63 -5.66
C ILE A 140 11.86 5.83 -4.52
N ASP A 141 12.26 4.75 -3.85
CA ASP A 141 13.19 4.79 -2.72
C ASP A 141 14.57 5.29 -3.13
N GLU A 142 15.03 4.91 -4.33
CA GLU A 142 16.24 5.42 -4.96
C GLU A 142 16.13 6.88 -5.43
N GLY A 143 14.94 7.49 -5.36
CA GLY A 143 14.69 8.85 -5.82
C GLY A 143 14.75 9.02 -7.34
N LYS A 144 14.71 7.92 -8.10
CA LYS A 144 14.73 7.95 -9.58
C LYS A 144 13.43 8.47 -10.17
N ILE A 145 12.30 8.24 -9.48
CA ILE A 145 10.97 8.73 -9.86
C ILE A 145 10.21 9.26 -8.65
N SER A 146 9.30 10.22 -8.87
CA SER A 146 8.40 10.68 -7.80
C SER A 146 7.19 9.75 -7.63
N GLY A 147 6.53 9.81 -6.47
CA GLY A 147 5.31 9.05 -6.22
C GLY A 147 4.19 9.37 -7.23
N LYS A 148 4.16 10.60 -7.79
CA LYS A 148 3.22 10.97 -8.86
C LYS A 148 3.54 10.24 -10.17
N ILE A 149 4.81 10.22 -10.55
CA ILE A 149 5.28 9.51 -11.74
C ILE A 149 5.04 8.00 -11.55
N ALA A 150 5.31 7.46 -10.37
CA ALA A 150 5.11 6.06 -10.08
C ALA A 150 3.65 5.60 -10.27
N LYS A 151 2.65 6.43 -9.97
CA LYS A 151 1.24 6.12 -10.27
C LYS A 151 0.99 5.98 -11.78
N THR A 152 1.54 6.87 -12.58
CA THR A 152 1.45 6.79 -14.05
C THR A 152 2.16 5.53 -14.58
N VAL A 153 3.34 5.23 -14.04
CA VAL A 153 4.09 4.01 -14.41
C VAL A 153 3.31 2.76 -14.03
N PHE A 154 2.69 2.71 -12.84
CA PHE A 154 1.87 1.59 -12.40
C PHE A 154 0.68 1.33 -13.34
N ASP A 155 -0.03 2.39 -13.75
CA ASP A 155 -1.13 2.26 -14.70
C ASP A 155 -0.65 1.73 -16.07
N GLU A 156 0.52 2.17 -16.52
CA GLU A 156 1.13 1.68 -17.76
C GLU A 156 1.63 0.23 -17.63
N MET A 157 2.23 -0.15 -16.49
CA MET A 157 2.64 -1.53 -16.21
C MET A 157 1.44 -2.49 -16.34
N ARG A 158 0.29 -2.09 -15.77
CA ARG A 158 -0.94 -2.89 -15.83
C ARG A 158 -1.46 -3.04 -17.26
N ARG A 159 -1.34 -2.00 -18.08
CA ARG A 159 -1.83 -1.98 -19.46
C ARG A 159 -0.91 -2.76 -20.39
N SER A 160 0.39 -2.62 -20.22
CA SER A 160 1.40 -3.15 -21.17
C SER A 160 2.08 -4.44 -20.70
N GLY A 161 2.02 -4.76 -19.39
CA GLY A 161 2.77 -5.86 -18.78
C GLY A 161 4.28 -5.61 -18.67
N LYS A 162 4.77 -4.42 -19.10
CA LYS A 162 6.19 -4.08 -19.10
C LYS A 162 6.71 -3.84 -17.68
N ALA A 163 8.00 -4.10 -17.47
CA ALA A 163 8.71 -3.76 -16.25
C ALA A 163 8.80 -2.22 -16.05
N PRO A 164 8.76 -1.71 -14.80
CA PRO A 164 8.75 -0.28 -14.53
C PRO A 164 9.98 0.45 -15.06
N ALA A 165 11.16 -0.15 -14.98
CA ALA A 165 12.39 0.44 -15.52
C ALA A 165 12.34 0.68 -17.03
N ALA A 166 11.73 -0.24 -17.79
CA ALA A 166 11.54 -0.08 -19.22
C ALA A 166 10.61 1.09 -19.54
N ILE A 167 9.48 1.19 -18.84
CA ILE A 167 8.51 2.29 -19.02
C ILE A 167 9.15 3.64 -18.69
N VAL A 168 9.86 3.72 -17.55
CA VAL A 168 10.56 4.93 -17.10
C VAL A 168 11.58 5.39 -18.12
N THR A 169 12.32 4.47 -18.72
CA THR A 169 13.32 4.76 -19.77
C THR A 169 12.66 5.19 -21.08
N GLU A 170 11.69 4.42 -21.59
CA GLU A 170 10.98 4.69 -22.84
C GLU A 170 10.28 6.07 -22.83
N GLN A 171 9.70 6.43 -21.68
CA GLN A 171 8.97 7.70 -21.52
C GLN A 171 9.83 8.85 -21.00
N GLY A 172 11.11 8.60 -20.72
CA GLY A 172 12.03 9.61 -20.21
C GLY A 172 11.58 10.22 -18.87
N LEU A 173 11.06 9.38 -17.95
CA LEU A 173 10.46 9.80 -16.68
C LEU A 173 11.45 9.85 -15.52
N ILE A 174 12.73 9.62 -15.79
CA ILE A 174 13.79 9.68 -14.76
C ILE A 174 13.82 11.11 -14.20
N GLN A 175 13.82 11.23 -12.88
CA GLN A 175 13.97 12.51 -12.21
C GLN A 175 15.38 13.06 -12.42
N VAL A 176 15.44 14.35 -12.65
CA VAL A 176 16.69 15.09 -12.65
C VAL A 176 17.11 15.31 -11.20
N SER A 177 18.04 14.50 -10.73
CA SER A 177 18.63 14.56 -9.37
C SER A 177 20.07 15.10 -9.41
N ASP A 178 20.48 15.70 -10.52
CA ASP A 178 21.80 16.34 -10.63
C ASP A 178 21.66 17.84 -10.25
N GLU A 179 22.45 18.25 -9.25
CA GLU A 179 22.50 19.66 -8.81
C GLU A 179 22.86 20.61 -9.96
N GLY A 180 23.75 20.20 -10.84
CA GLY A 180 24.17 20.97 -12.00
C GLY A 180 23.04 21.19 -13.00
N ALA A 181 22.27 20.14 -13.28
CA ALA A 181 21.13 20.20 -14.20
C ALA A 181 19.94 21.00 -13.62
N LEU A 182 19.79 21.07 -12.29
CA LEU A 182 18.76 21.89 -11.63
C LEU A 182 19.19 23.35 -11.44
N ALA A 183 20.48 23.66 -11.46
CA ALA A 183 20.99 25.01 -11.22
C ALA A 183 20.44 26.03 -12.24
N ALA A 184 20.49 25.72 -13.53
CA ALA A 184 20.03 26.63 -14.60
C ALA A 184 18.52 26.92 -14.54
N PRO A 185 17.61 25.94 -14.41
CA PRO A 185 16.17 26.19 -14.21
C PRO A 185 15.87 27.01 -12.95
N ILE A 186 16.60 26.78 -11.85
CA ILE A 186 16.43 27.56 -10.62
C ILE A 186 16.83 28.99 -10.86
N ASP A 187 18.00 29.27 -11.46
CA ASP A 187 18.49 30.59 -11.70
C ASP A 187 17.57 31.39 -12.64
N GLN A 188 17.03 30.74 -13.67
CA GLN A 188 16.02 31.36 -14.55
C GLN A 188 14.76 31.78 -13.80
N VAL A 189 14.23 30.90 -12.92
CA VAL A 189 13.03 31.18 -12.14
C VAL A 189 13.28 32.32 -11.14
N LEU A 190 14.43 32.32 -10.46
CA LEU A 190 14.79 33.38 -9.51
C LEU A 190 14.98 34.72 -10.23
N ALA A 191 15.67 34.73 -11.37
CA ALA A 191 15.87 35.94 -12.19
C ALA A 191 14.57 36.53 -12.76
N ALA A 192 13.60 35.65 -13.09
CA ALA A 192 12.29 36.07 -13.57
C ALA A 192 11.35 36.61 -12.46
N ASN A 193 11.71 36.48 -11.18
CA ASN A 193 10.85 36.88 -10.05
C ASN A 193 11.63 37.65 -8.97
N PRO A 194 12.34 38.76 -9.30
CA PRO A 194 13.21 39.45 -8.36
C PRO A 194 12.48 40.04 -7.15
N GLU A 195 11.24 40.54 -7.34
CA GLU A 195 10.42 41.06 -6.25
C GLU A 195 10.08 40.00 -5.22
N LYS A 196 9.69 38.80 -5.65
CA LYS A 196 9.37 37.70 -4.75
C LYS A 196 10.60 37.13 -4.04
N VAL A 197 11.77 37.20 -4.68
CA VAL A 197 13.04 36.88 -4.04
C VAL A 197 13.31 37.84 -2.89
N ALA A 198 13.10 39.16 -3.12
CA ALA A 198 13.24 40.16 -2.06
C ALA A 198 12.24 39.97 -0.92
N GLU A 199 10.97 39.64 -1.24
CA GLU A 199 9.94 39.33 -0.23
C GLU A 199 10.28 38.09 0.59
N TYR A 200 10.79 37.01 -0.04
CA TYR A 200 11.24 35.82 0.68
C TYR A 200 12.33 36.16 1.68
N ARG A 201 13.32 36.97 1.28
CA ARG A 201 14.41 37.46 2.13
C ARG A 201 13.92 38.37 3.27
N ALA A 202 12.82 39.07 3.06
CA ALA A 202 12.17 39.86 4.09
C ALA A 202 11.37 38.99 5.12
N GLY A 203 11.49 37.64 5.05
CA GLY A 203 10.88 36.71 5.99
C GLY A 203 9.57 36.05 5.54
N ARG A 204 9.20 36.18 4.26
CA ARG A 204 8.00 35.50 3.72
C ARG A 204 8.31 34.04 3.27
N ASP A 205 8.60 33.15 4.20
CA ASP A 205 8.98 31.74 3.92
C ASP A 205 7.99 30.97 3.05
N LYS A 206 6.70 31.35 3.05
CA LYS A 206 5.68 30.71 2.20
C LYS A 206 5.97 30.82 0.70
N LEU A 207 6.78 31.80 0.27
CA LEU A 207 7.18 31.98 -1.12
C LEU A 207 8.12 30.87 -1.62
N LEU A 208 8.74 30.09 -0.74
CA LEU A 208 9.52 28.90 -1.14
C LEU A 208 8.68 27.95 -1.99
N GLN A 209 7.43 27.70 -1.58
CA GLN A 209 6.51 26.81 -2.29
C GLN A 209 6.15 27.36 -3.69
N PHE A 210 6.08 28.67 -3.84
CA PHE A 210 5.90 29.30 -5.12
C PHE A 210 7.09 29.00 -6.06
N PHE A 211 8.33 29.18 -5.59
CA PHE A 211 9.53 28.90 -6.39
C PHE A 211 9.62 27.42 -6.75
N VAL A 212 9.36 26.51 -5.79
CA VAL A 212 9.28 25.07 -6.05
C VAL A 212 8.29 24.77 -7.17
N GLY A 213 7.09 25.36 -7.11
CA GLY A 213 6.07 25.18 -8.13
C GLY A 213 6.49 25.68 -9.52
N GLN A 214 7.20 26.80 -9.60
CA GLN A 214 7.70 27.35 -10.88
C GLN A 214 8.81 26.49 -11.48
N VAL A 215 9.79 26.06 -10.68
CA VAL A 215 10.87 25.18 -11.16
C VAL A 215 10.31 23.81 -11.55
N MET A 216 9.36 23.27 -10.81
CA MET A 216 8.67 22.02 -11.17
C MET A 216 7.96 22.14 -12.53
N ARG A 217 7.35 23.30 -12.84
CA ARG A 217 6.76 23.56 -14.17
C ARG A 217 7.83 23.63 -15.26
N ALA A 218 8.92 24.37 -15.01
CA ALA A 218 10.02 24.52 -15.95
C ALA A 218 10.72 23.20 -16.27
N THR A 219 10.76 22.28 -15.31
CA THR A 219 11.34 20.93 -15.46
C THR A 219 10.33 19.87 -15.85
N HIS A 220 9.11 20.26 -16.22
CA HIS A 220 8.00 19.32 -16.54
C HIS A 220 7.75 18.25 -15.47
N GLY A 221 7.93 18.61 -14.20
CA GLY A 221 7.75 17.71 -13.07
C GLY A 221 8.88 16.70 -12.85
N LYS A 222 10.00 16.83 -13.57
CA LYS A 222 11.14 15.92 -13.48
C LYS A 222 12.14 16.26 -12.38
N ALA A 223 12.08 17.46 -11.78
CA ALA A 223 12.95 17.81 -10.66
C ALA A 223 12.62 17.00 -9.41
N ASN A 224 13.65 16.51 -8.68
CA ASN A 224 13.46 15.90 -7.38
C ASN A 224 13.03 16.99 -6.37
N PRO A 225 11.79 16.90 -5.78
CA PRO A 225 11.27 17.96 -4.91
C PRO A 225 12.11 18.21 -3.65
N ARG A 226 12.72 17.17 -3.09
CA ARG A 226 13.55 17.26 -1.89
C ARG A 226 14.82 18.06 -2.19
N MET A 227 15.56 17.63 -3.21
CA MET A 227 16.78 18.32 -3.66
C MET A 227 16.48 19.75 -4.12
N LEU A 228 15.36 19.95 -4.83
CA LEU A 228 14.93 21.28 -5.27
C LEU A 228 14.68 22.23 -4.11
N ASN A 229 14.01 21.76 -3.03
CA ASN A 229 13.82 22.55 -1.82
C ASN A 229 15.15 22.97 -1.17
N ASP A 230 16.08 22.02 -1.07
CA ASP A 230 17.40 22.28 -0.45
C ASP A 230 18.22 23.27 -1.29
N LEU A 231 18.24 23.10 -2.62
CA LEU A 231 18.95 24.00 -3.53
C LEU A 231 18.34 25.42 -3.55
N LEU A 232 16.99 25.51 -3.57
CA LEU A 232 16.31 26.80 -3.50
C LEU A 232 16.61 27.53 -2.19
N ARG A 233 16.55 26.85 -1.04
CA ARG A 233 16.93 27.44 0.24
C ARG A 233 18.37 27.93 0.23
N LYS A 234 19.31 27.11 -0.25
CA LYS A 234 20.73 27.44 -0.35
C LYS A 234 20.97 28.67 -1.25
N LYS A 235 20.33 28.72 -2.44
CA LYS A 235 20.47 29.85 -3.36
C LYS A 235 19.77 31.11 -2.85
N LEU A 236 18.58 31.01 -2.28
CA LEU A 236 17.86 32.16 -1.73
C LEU A 236 18.57 32.78 -0.53
N SER A 237 19.29 31.99 0.27
CA SER A 237 20.12 32.48 1.39
C SER A 237 21.50 32.95 0.97
N ALA A 238 22.12 32.37 -0.08
CA ALA A 238 23.52 32.68 -0.49
C ALA A 238 23.69 33.97 -1.28
N ILE A 239 22.63 34.57 -1.83
CA ILE A 239 22.70 35.83 -2.59
C ILE A 239 22.61 37.06 -1.63
N SER A 240 23.12 36.95 -0.42
CA SER A 240 23.19 38.04 0.57
C SER A 240 24.53 38.75 0.58
N HIS A 241 25.05 39.08 -0.60
CA HIS A 241 26.20 40.02 -0.70
C HIS A 241 26.07 40.87 -1.96
#